data_6683edbfcefcfd3a9ab4a9709ef1bb35
#
_entry.id   6683edbfcefcfd3a9ab4a9709ef1bb35
#
_cell.length_a   1.000
_cell.length_b   1.000
_cell.length_c   1.000
_cell.angle_alpha   90.00
_cell.angle_beta   90.00
_cell.angle_gamma   90.00
#
_symmetry.space_group_name_H-M   'P 1'
#
loop_
_entity.id
_entity.type
_entity.pdbx_description
1 polymer ?
#
loop_
_entity_poly.entity_id
_entity_poly.type
_entity_poly.pdbx_seq_one_letter_code
_entity_poly.pdbx_strand_id
1 'polypeptide(L)'
;MTRIDSYEDLTDKIVGWLKDYYWQYSMKAFVVGVSGGIDSAVVSSLCARTGLPTYVVCMPLDSKFTNTKLSDVHSKGLAEKYDNVKRIEVELSSVYESFLKSVEWWSEAQHYDKKEFTASDHANANTKSRMRMVTLYQIAGTVGGIVVGTGNKVEDYGVGFYTKYGDGGVDIAPIADLYKTEVWELGEYLEVDQRIVDAQPTD
;
A
#
# COMPACT_ATOMS: atom_id res chain seq x y z
N MET A 1 24.44 -13.03 -10.12
CA MET A 1 25.15 -12.35 -9.02
C MET A 1 24.13 -11.43 -8.36
N THR A 2 23.67 -11.74 -7.17
CA THR A 2 22.71 -10.89 -6.43
C THR A 2 23.43 -9.62 -5.98
N ARG A 3 22.81 -8.46 -6.12
CA ARG A 3 23.34 -7.16 -5.66
C ARG A 3 23.36 -7.08 -4.12
N ILE A 4 22.56 -7.90 -3.47
CA ILE A 4 22.39 -7.95 -2.02
C ILE A 4 23.12 -9.17 -1.50
N ASP A 5 24.11 -8.93 -0.63
CA ASP A 5 24.94 -9.98 -0.04
C ASP A 5 24.27 -10.61 1.19
N SER A 6 23.42 -9.84 1.91
CA SER A 6 22.73 -10.29 3.11
C SER A 6 21.37 -9.58 3.26
N TYR A 7 20.30 -10.35 3.32
CA TYR A 7 18.94 -9.83 3.60
C TYR A 7 18.75 -9.47 5.08
N GLU A 8 19.54 -10.03 5.98
CA GLU A 8 19.62 -9.60 7.38
C GLU A 8 20.13 -8.17 7.47
N ASP A 9 21.30 -7.89 6.89
CA ASP A 9 21.90 -6.56 6.88
C ASP A 9 21.01 -5.52 6.16
N LEU A 10 20.36 -5.92 5.07
CA LEU A 10 19.42 -5.07 4.35
C LEU A 10 18.23 -4.72 5.24
N THR A 11 17.65 -5.72 5.90
CA THR A 11 16.52 -5.52 6.82
C THR A 11 16.92 -4.58 7.94
N ASP A 12 18.06 -4.80 8.58
CA ASP A 12 18.55 -3.96 9.68
C ASP A 12 18.80 -2.51 9.24
N LYS A 13 19.33 -2.31 8.04
CA LYS A 13 19.52 -0.98 7.46
C LYS A 13 18.19 -0.26 7.21
N ILE A 14 17.21 -0.94 6.63
CA ILE A 14 15.90 -0.32 6.35
C ILE A 14 15.16 -0.04 7.66
N VAL A 15 15.13 -0.99 8.59
CA VAL A 15 14.51 -0.82 9.91
C VAL A 15 15.19 0.30 10.69
N GLY A 16 16.53 0.37 10.66
CA GLY A 16 17.31 1.46 11.25
C GLY A 16 16.94 2.81 10.67
N TRP A 17 16.90 2.93 9.33
CA TRP A 17 16.52 4.15 8.63
C TRP A 17 15.09 4.60 8.97
N LEU A 18 14.13 3.65 9.04
CA LEU A 18 12.75 3.95 9.44
C LEU A 18 12.70 4.53 10.88
N LYS A 19 13.46 3.93 11.82
CA LYS A 19 13.54 4.43 13.20
C LYS A 19 14.16 5.83 13.27
N ASP A 20 15.26 6.05 12.55
CA ASP A 20 15.94 7.34 12.51
C ASP A 20 15.01 8.42 11.95
N TYR A 21 14.30 8.13 10.87
CA TYR A 21 13.31 9.03 10.28
C TYR A 21 12.19 9.36 11.28
N TYR A 22 11.63 8.34 11.94
CA TYR A 22 10.59 8.51 12.93
C TYR A 22 10.98 9.48 14.05
N TRP A 23 12.18 9.30 14.62
CA TRP A 23 12.66 10.14 15.71
C TRP A 23 13.10 11.52 15.23
N GLN A 24 13.76 11.61 14.10
CA GLN A 24 14.24 12.88 13.54
C GLN A 24 13.09 13.86 13.27
N TYR A 25 11.95 13.36 12.78
CA TYR A 25 10.79 14.19 12.43
C TYR A 25 9.66 14.13 13.46
N SER A 26 9.91 13.56 14.62
CA SER A 26 8.95 13.47 15.73
C SER A 26 7.62 12.83 15.32
N MET A 27 7.67 11.83 14.46
CA MET A 27 6.50 11.08 14.02
C MET A 27 5.91 10.27 15.17
N LYS A 28 4.61 9.93 15.08
CA LYS A 28 3.91 9.14 16.10
C LYS A 28 3.49 7.76 15.61
N ALA A 29 3.50 7.51 14.30
CA ALA A 29 3.15 6.22 13.73
C ALA A 29 3.61 6.10 12.27
N PHE A 30 3.78 4.85 11.81
CA PHE A 30 3.77 4.48 10.40
C PHE A 30 2.36 4.06 9.98
N VAL A 31 1.92 4.47 8.80
CA VAL A 31 0.62 4.07 8.22
C VAL A 31 0.89 3.43 6.86
N VAL A 32 0.56 2.14 6.72
CA VAL A 32 0.86 1.34 5.53
C VAL A 32 -0.42 0.74 4.96
N GLY A 33 -0.69 0.96 3.69
CA GLY A 33 -1.76 0.27 2.96
C GLY A 33 -1.35 -1.17 2.63
N VAL A 34 -2.19 -2.15 2.96
CA VAL A 34 -1.94 -3.57 2.68
C VAL A 34 -2.88 -4.05 1.57
N SER A 35 -2.32 -4.29 0.38
CA SER A 35 -3.08 -4.72 -0.81
C SER A 35 -3.24 -6.23 -0.91
N GLY A 36 -2.40 -7.01 -0.21
CA GLY A 36 -2.25 -8.45 -0.37
C GLY A 36 -1.18 -8.86 -1.39
N GLY A 37 -0.48 -7.88 -1.98
CA GLY A 37 0.72 -8.08 -2.80
C GLY A 37 2.00 -8.07 -1.98
N ILE A 38 3.07 -8.63 -2.55
CA ILE A 38 4.37 -8.84 -1.87
C ILE A 38 4.99 -7.51 -1.38
N ASP A 39 4.91 -6.44 -2.15
CA ASP A 39 5.52 -5.15 -1.79
C ASP A 39 4.92 -4.59 -0.50
N SER A 40 3.59 -4.56 -0.42
CA SER A 40 2.88 -4.10 0.78
C SER A 40 3.12 -5.00 1.99
N ALA A 41 3.28 -6.33 1.77
CA ALA A 41 3.59 -7.28 2.82
C ALA A 41 5.01 -7.07 3.36
N VAL A 42 5.99 -6.85 2.50
CA VAL A 42 7.38 -6.56 2.87
C VAL A 42 7.46 -5.24 3.65
N VAL A 43 6.88 -4.16 3.12
CA VAL A 43 6.93 -2.84 3.79
C VAL A 43 6.26 -2.86 5.15
N SER A 44 5.07 -3.45 5.26
CA SER A 44 4.37 -3.55 6.55
C SER A 44 5.14 -4.42 7.57
N SER A 45 5.81 -5.48 7.13
CA SER A 45 6.68 -6.31 7.96
C SER A 45 7.91 -5.53 8.45
N LEU A 46 8.53 -4.73 7.59
CA LEU A 46 9.66 -3.86 7.97
C LEU A 46 9.23 -2.81 9.00
N CYS A 47 8.09 -2.15 8.79
CA CYS A 47 7.53 -1.21 9.76
C CYS A 47 7.22 -1.88 11.10
N ALA A 48 6.62 -3.08 11.09
CA ALA A 48 6.35 -3.86 12.32
C ALA A 48 7.63 -4.16 13.10
N ARG A 49 8.71 -4.55 12.42
CA ARG A 49 10.02 -4.85 13.03
C ARG A 49 10.72 -3.64 13.65
N THR A 50 10.28 -2.42 13.37
CA THR A 50 10.80 -1.23 14.06
C THR A 50 10.46 -1.24 15.57
N GLY A 51 9.40 -1.93 15.99
CA GLY A 51 8.84 -1.85 17.33
C GLY A 51 8.10 -0.53 17.61
N LEU A 52 7.96 0.35 16.60
CA LEU A 52 7.28 1.65 16.71
C LEU A 52 5.82 1.52 16.25
N PRO A 53 4.90 2.37 16.74
CA PRO A 53 3.49 2.29 16.38
C PRO A 53 3.28 2.24 14.87
N THR A 54 2.62 1.17 14.41
CA THR A 54 2.39 0.89 12.99
C THR A 54 0.92 0.56 12.76
N TYR A 55 0.29 1.26 11.85
CA TYR A 55 -1.08 0.99 11.41
C TYR A 55 -1.05 0.32 10.04
N VAL A 56 -1.54 -0.92 9.97
CA VAL A 56 -1.71 -1.65 8.71
C VAL A 56 -3.16 -1.54 8.27
N VAL A 57 -3.38 -0.95 7.10
CA VAL A 57 -4.70 -0.53 6.64
C VAL A 57 -5.13 -1.37 5.45
N CYS A 58 -6.19 -2.17 5.64
CA CYS A 58 -6.87 -2.90 4.57
C CYS A 58 -8.01 -2.03 4.02
N MET A 59 -8.04 -1.84 2.71
CA MET A 59 -9.03 -0.98 2.05
C MET A 59 -9.72 -1.73 0.90
N PRO A 60 -10.63 -2.68 1.21
CA PRO A 60 -11.40 -3.36 0.18
C PRO A 60 -12.22 -2.35 -0.60
N LEU A 61 -12.18 -2.44 -1.93
CA LEU A 61 -12.85 -1.50 -2.83
C LEU A 61 -13.46 -2.21 -4.04
N ASP A 62 -13.45 -3.50 -4.08
CA ASP A 62 -14.21 -4.33 -5.00
C ASP A 62 -14.16 -5.76 -4.48
N SER A 63 -15.32 -6.31 -4.12
CA SER A 63 -15.42 -7.62 -3.47
C SER A 63 -15.06 -8.81 -4.38
N LYS A 64 -14.72 -8.55 -5.64
CA LYS A 64 -14.47 -9.60 -6.65
C LYS A 64 -13.03 -10.12 -6.68
N PHE A 65 -12.07 -9.48 -5.98
CA PHE A 65 -10.67 -9.86 -6.08
C PHE A 65 -10.17 -10.68 -4.88
N THR A 66 -9.47 -11.77 -5.20
CA THR A 66 -8.84 -12.72 -4.27
C THR A 66 -7.83 -12.08 -3.30
N ASN A 67 -7.26 -10.95 -3.65
CA ASN A 67 -6.26 -10.25 -2.86
C ASN A 67 -6.79 -9.70 -1.53
N THR A 68 -8.10 -9.46 -1.42
CA THR A 68 -8.72 -9.05 -0.15
C THR A 68 -8.51 -10.08 0.96
N LYS A 69 -8.48 -11.39 0.63
CA LYS A 69 -8.21 -12.46 1.60
C LYS A 69 -6.74 -12.46 2.04
N LEU A 70 -5.81 -12.21 1.13
CA LEU A 70 -4.38 -12.20 1.43
C LEU A 70 -4.01 -10.98 2.29
N SER A 71 -4.58 -9.79 1.98
CA SER A 71 -4.39 -8.61 2.81
C SER A 71 -4.93 -8.79 4.23
N ASP A 72 -6.09 -9.44 4.37
CA ASP A 72 -6.70 -9.74 5.67
C ASP A 72 -5.83 -10.70 6.49
N VAL A 73 -5.41 -11.82 5.89
CA VAL A 73 -4.54 -12.80 6.56
C VAL A 73 -3.22 -12.18 7.00
N HIS A 74 -2.55 -11.45 6.12
CA HIS A 74 -1.26 -10.83 6.42
C HIS A 74 -1.38 -9.78 7.54
N SER A 75 -2.35 -8.88 7.43
CA SER A 75 -2.54 -7.81 8.41
C SER A 75 -2.93 -8.33 9.80
N LYS A 76 -3.73 -9.40 9.87
CA LYS A 76 -4.06 -10.11 11.13
C LYS A 76 -2.81 -10.77 11.71
N GLY A 77 -2.06 -11.52 10.90
CA GLY A 77 -0.82 -12.17 11.34
C GLY A 77 0.20 -11.18 11.88
N LEU A 78 0.35 -10.00 11.26
CA LEU A 78 1.22 -8.95 11.79
C LEU A 78 0.72 -8.41 13.14
N ALA A 79 -0.57 -8.14 13.28
CA ALA A 79 -1.14 -7.63 14.52
C ALA A 79 -1.12 -8.65 15.67
N GLU A 80 -1.12 -9.95 15.36
CA GLU A 80 -0.95 -11.02 16.33
C GLU A 80 0.52 -11.24 16.73
N LYS A 81 1.45 -11.06 15.78
CA LYS A 81 2.90 -11.27 15.98
C LYS A 81 3.58 -10.07 16.67
N TYR A 82 3.08 -8.84 16.49
CA TYR A 82 3.74 -7.61 16.93
C TYR A 82 2.79 -6.69 17.69
N ASP A 83 3.05 -6.45 18.97
CA ASP A 83 2.24 -5.59 19.87
C ASP A 83 2.15 -4.12 19.42
N ASN A 84 3.12 -3.66 18.62
CA ASN A 84 3.15 -2.30 18.09
C ASN A 84 2.31 -2.13 16.81
N VAL A 85 1.73 -3.21 16.28
CA VAL A 85 0.93 -3.18 15.04
C VAL A 85 -0.57 -3.13 15.38
N LYS A 86 -1.25 -2.17 14.75
CA LYS A 86 -2.72 -2.05 14.80
C LYS A 86 -3.30 -2.23 13.40
N ARG A 87 -4.22 -3.19 13.27
CA ARG A 87 -4.96 -3.40 12.03
C ARG A 87 -6.17 -2.49 11.97
N ILE A 88 -6.35 -1.83 10.82
CA ILE A 88 -7.54 -1.06 10.48
C ILE A 88 -8.12 -1.63 9.17
N GLU A 89 -9.44 -1.70 9.09
CA GLU A 89 -10.14 -2.00 7.85
C GLU A 89 -11.11 -0.87 7.52
N VAL A 90 -11.00 -0.34 6.30
CA VAL A 90 -11.89 0.70 5.77
C VAL A 90 -12.49 0.21 4.46
N GLU A 91 -13.76 -0.14 4.48
CA GLU A 91 -14.50 -0.54 3.29
C GLU A 91 -14.81 0.70 2.43
N LEU A 92 -14.36 0.71 1.18
CA LEU A 92 -14.45 1.87 0.30
C LEU A 92 -15.44 1.71 -0.86
N SER A 93 -16.05 0.53 -1.04
CA SER A 93 -16.93 0.27 -2.21
C SER A 93 -18.13 1.21 -2.25
N SER A 94 -18.81 1.41 -1.11
CA SER A 94 -19.98 2.28 -1.03
C SER A 94 -19.63 3.76 -1.29
N VAL A 95 -18.46 4.20 -0.84
CA VAL A 95 -17.98 5.57 -1.08
C VAL A 95 -17.63 5.75 -2.56
N TYR A 96 -16.96 4.75 -3.16
CA TYR A 96 -16.62 4.75 -4.58
C TYR A 96 -17.86 4.78 -5.47
N GLU A 97 -18.87 3.93 -5.18
CA GLU A 97 -20.15 3.95 -5.90
C GLU A 97 -20.85 5.29 -5.80
N SER A 98 -20.87 5.91 -4.62
CA SER A 98 -21.46 7.24 -4.42
C SER A 98 -20.71 8.31 -5.21
N PHE A 99 -19.40 8.23 -5.27
CA PHE A 99 -18.57 9.12 -6.08
C PHE A 99 -18.89 8.97 -7.58
N LEU A 100 -18.96 7.75 -8.09
CA LEU A 100 -19.31 7.50 -9.50
C LEU A 100 -20.70 8.05 -9.86
N LYS A 101 -21.70 7.80 -9.01
CA LYS A 101 -23.06 8.36 -9.20
C LYS A 101 -23.05 9.89 -9.27
N SER A 102 -22.22 10.56 -8.47
CA SER A 102 -22.10 12.01 -8.50
C SER A 102 -21.49 12.51 -9.80
N VAL A 103 -20.51 11.81 -10.36
CA VAL A 103 -19.89 12.13 -11.65
C VAL A 103 -20.86 11.87 -12.81
N GLU A 104 -21.58 10.75 -12.79
CA GLU A 104 -22.60 10.39 -13.78
C GLU A 104 -23.74 11.42 -13.79
N TRP A 105 -24.26 11.79 -12.60
CA TRP A 105 -25.29 12.82 -12.48
C TRP A 105 -24.84 14.15 -13.07
N TRP A 106 -23.60 14.56 -12.87
CA TRP A 106 -23.07 15.80 -13.45
C TRP A 106 -23.03 15.73 -14.98
N SER A 107 -22.62 14.62 -15.57
CA SER A 107 -22.58 14.45 -17.02
C SER A 107 -23.98 14.50 -17.64
N GLU A 108 -24.96 13.87 -17.02
CA GLU A 108 -26.34 13.90 -17.45
C GLU A 108 -26.94 15.33 -17.36
N ALA A 109 -26.68 16.05 -16.28
CA ALA A 109 -27.15 17.42 -16.07
C ALA A 109 -26.58 18.41 -17.10
N GLN A 110 -25.40 18.15 -17.64
CA GLN A 110 -24.76 18.96 -18.69
C GLN A 110 -25.08 18.49 -20.12
N HIS A 111 -25.94 17.48 -20.29
CA HIS A 111 -26.36 16.94 -21.59
C HIS A 111 -25.23 16.32 -22.41
N TYR A 112 -24.21 15.79 -21.77
CA TYR A 112 -23.20 14.99 -22.44
C TYR A 112 -23.75 13.62 -22.84
N ASP A 113 -23.33 13.10 -23.98
CA ASP A 113 -23.66 11.73 -24.39
C ASP A 113 -23.00 10.75 -23.38
N LYS A 114 -23.81 9.83 -22.83
CA LYS A 114 -23.30 8.79 -21.91
C LYS A 114 -22.13 8.00 -22.48
N LYS A 115 -22.09 7.76 -23.81
CA LYS A 115 -20.99 7.06 -24.46
C LYS A 115 -19.68 7.85 -24.45
N GLU A 116 -19.75 9.17 -24.50
CA GLU A 116 -18.57 10.05 -24.45
C GLU A 116 -18.04 10.20 -23.04
N PHE A 117 -18.87 9.98 -22.02
CA PHE A 117 -18.51 10.17 -20.61
C PHE A 117 -18.40 8.86 -19.78
N THR A 118 -18.31 7.71 -20.46
CA THR A 118 -18.07 6.45 -19.77
C THR A 118 -16.59 6.38 -19.35
N ALA A 119 -16.35 6.30 -18.04
CA ALA A 119 -15.00 6.16 -17.52
C ALA A 119 -14.35 4.86 -18.03
N SER A 120 -13.12 4.95 -18.55
CA SER A 120 -12.35 3.77 -18.90
C SER A 120 -11.94 2.97 -17.66
N ASP A 121 -11.62 1.68 -17.82
CA ASP A 121 -11.11 0.86 -16.72
C ASP A 121 -9.87 1.48 -16.06
N HIS A 122 -9.01 2.11 -16.86
CA HIS A 122 -7.83 2.83 -16.38
C HIS A 122 -8.21 4.06 -15.51
N ALA A 123 -9.22 4.83 -15.89
CA ALA A 123 -9.71 5.96 -15.10
C ALA A 123 -10.29 5.47 -13.76
N ASN A 124 -11.03 4.36 -13.79
CA ASN A 124 -11.59 3.73 -12.61
C ASN A 124 -10.50 3.20 -11.67
N ALA A 125 -9.49 2.51 -12.19
CA ALA A 125 -8.35 2.02 -11.41
C ALA A 125 -7.59 3.18 -10.73
N ASN A 126 -7.30 4.25 -11.46
CA ASN A 126 -6.67 5.45 -10.93
C ASN A 126 -7.51 6.13 -9.83
N THR A 127 -8.83 6.19 -10.00
CA THR A 127 -9.73 6.74 -8.97
C THR A 127 -9.69 5.91 -7.70
N LYS A 128 -9.74 4.59 -7.82
CA LYS A 128 -9.63 3.65 -6.68
C LYS A 128 -8.31 3.84 -5.93
N SER A 129 -7.19 3.96 -6.65
CA SER A 129 -5.87 4.20 -6.07
C SER A 129 -5.84 5.53 -5.28
N ARG A 130 -6.40 6.61 -5.85
CA ARG A 130 -6.49 7.92 -5.17
C ARG A 130 -7.37 7.90 -3.93
N MET A 131 -8.47 7.16 -3.94
CA MET A 131 -9.32 7.01 -2.76
C MET A 131 -8.60 6.30 -1.62
N ARG A 132 -7.79 5.29 -1.92
CA ARG A 132 -6.92 4.65 -0.92
C ARG A 132 -5.90 5.63 -0.36
N MET A 133 -5.25 6.43 -1.21
CA MET A 133 -4.29 7.45 -0.78
C MET A 133 -4.94 8.44 0.19
N VAL A 134 -6.09 9.02 -0.15
CA VAL A 134 -6.81 9.97 0.73
C VAL A 134 -7.16 9.32 2.07
N THR A 135 -7.56 8.05 2.09
CA THR A 135 -7.87 7.30 3.32
C THR A 135 -6.62 7.13 4.19
N LEU A 136 -5.48 6.77 3.60
CA LEU A 136 -4.21 6.63 4.32
C LEU A 136 -3.78 7.96 4.96
N TYR A 137 -3.86 9.06 4.22
CA TYR A 137 -3.52 10.39 4.74
C TYR A 137 -4.49 10.88 5.81
N GLN A 138 -5.79 10.56 5.70
CA GLN A 138 -6.74 10.86 6.77
C GLN A 138 -6.38 10.13 8.06
N ILE A 139 -6.02 8.85 7.97
CA ILE A 139 -5.58 8.07 9.14
C ILE A 139 -4.26 8.62 9.67
N ALA A 140 -3.27 8.85 8.81
CA ALA A 140 -1.97 9.39 9.19
C ALA A 140 -2.11 10.73 9.92
N GLY A 141 -2.88 11.67 9.39
CA GLY A 141 -3.17 12.95 10.04
C GLY A 141 -3.86 12.79 11.40
N THR A 142 -4.74 11.80 11.54
CA THR A 142 -5.46 11.53 12.80
C THR A 142 -4.53 11.00 13.88
N VAL A 143 -3.59 10.13 13.53
CA VAL A 143 -2.66 9.51 14.50
C VAL A 143 -1.33 10.25 14.66
N GLY A 144 -1.11 11.31 13.91
CA GLY A 144 0.17 12.04 13.85
C GLY A 144 1.29 11.22 13.20
N GLY A 145 0.92 10.33 12.29
CA GLY A 145 1.82 9.43 11.56
C GLY A 145 2.15 9.92 10.16
N ILE A 146 2.86 9.07 9.41
CA ILE A 146 3.23 9.27 8.02
C ILE A 146 2.78 8.08 7.16
N VAL A 147 2.51 8.35 5.89
CA VAL A 147 2.17 7.31 4.91
C VAL A 147 3.44 6.70 4.34
N VAL A 148 3.57 5.38 4.51
CA VAL A 148 4.71 4.61 4.00
C VAL A 148 4.32 3.95 2.69
N GLY A 149 5.01 4.31 1.62
CA GLY A 149 4.81 3.79 0.27
C GLY A 149 5.37 2.39 0.10
N THR A 150 4.78 1.67 -0.83
CA THR A 150 5.11 0.28 -1.15
C THR A 150 5.67 0.10 -2.56
N GLY A 151 5.95 1.20 -3.28
CA GLY A 151 6.54 1.17 -4.62
C GLY A 151 7.98 0.66 -4.60
N ASN A 152 8.32 -0.17 -5.58
CA ASN A 152 9.66 -0.69 -5.80
C ASN A 152 10.33 -0.01 -7.02
N LYS A 153 11.63 -0.26 -7.18
CA LYS A 153 12.43 0.38 -8.22
C LYS A 153 11.93 0.14 -9.63
N VAL A 154 11.43 -1.04 -9.92
CA VAL A 154 10.98 -1.41 -11.28
C VAL A 154 9.68 -0.70 -11.62
N GLU A 155 8.73 -0.68 -10.69
CA GLU A 155 7.42 -0.06 -10.89
C GLU A 155 7.54 1.46 -10.97
N ASP A 156 8.18 2.10 -9.99
CA ASP A 156 8.22 3.56 -9.89
C ASP A 156 9.20 4.22 -10.87
N TYR A 157 10.41 3.69 -10.97
CA TYR A 157 11.50 4.33 -11.73
C TYR A 157 11.84 3.62 -13.03
N GLY A 158 11.51 2.33 -13.16
CA GLY A 158 11.77 1.54 -14.38
C GLY A 158 10.66 1.74 -15.42
N VAL A 159 9.45 1.36 -15.06
CA VAL A 159 8.29 1.37 -15.97
C VAL A 159 7.41 2.61 -15.78
N GLY A 160 7.43 3.22 -14.61
CA GLY A 160 6.56 4.34 -14.25
C GLY A 160 5.10 3.88 -14.06
N PHE A 161 4.91 2.65 -13.59
CA PHE A 161 3.60 2.06 -13.36
C PHE A 161 3.10 2.40 -11.96
N TYR A 162 2.59 3.60 -11.80
CA TYR A 162 1.94 4.07 -10.58
C TYR A 162 0.89 5.14 -10.90
N THR A 163 -0.07 5.30 -10.01
CA THR A 163 -1.06 6.37 -10.11
C THR A 163 -0.55 7.63 -9.43
N LYS A 164 -0.37 8.70 -10.22
CA LYS A 164 -0.05 10.03 -9.67
C LYS A 164 -1.13 10.46 -8.68
N TYR A 165 -0.73 10.83 -7.46
CA TYR A 165 -1.61 11.14 -6.34
C TYR A 165 -2.50 9.95 -5.89
N GLY A 166 -2.09 8.72 -6.20
CA GLY A 166 -2.66 7.49 -5.69
C GLY A 166 -1.61 6.73 -4.89
N ASP A 167 -1.20 5.55 -5.34
CA ASP A 167 -0.11 4.76 -4.76
C ASP A 167 1.27 5.45 -4.82
N GLY A 168 1.48 6.35 -5.80
CA GLY A 168 2.65 7.24 -5.84
C GLY A 168 2.58 8.43 -4.87
N GLY A 169 1.45 8.66 -4.18
CA GLY A 169 1.26 9.73 -3.20
C GLY A 169 1.60 9.24 -1.79
N VAL A 170 2.89 9.29 -1.41
CA VAL A 170 3.40 8.77 -0.13
C VAL A 170 4.45 9.72 0.45
N ASP A 171 4.73 9.61 1.76
CA ASP A 171 5.72 10.44 2.43
C ASP A 171 7.13 9.84 2.34
N ILE A 172 7.24 8.52 2.48
CA ILE A 172 8.51 7.78 2.39
C ILE A 172 8.29 6.46 1.65
N ALA A 173 9.34 5.94 1.02
CA ALA A 173 9.31 4.70 0.22
C ALA A 173 10.53 3.80 0.55
N PRO A 174 10.44 2.92 1.56
CA PRO A 174 11.59 2.18 2.09
C PRO A 174 12.16 1.12 1.15
N ILE A 175 11.42 0.68 0.13
CA ILE A 175 11.86 -0.32 -0.84
C ILE A 175 12.04 0.26 -2.26
N ALA A 176 12.02 1.59 -2.42
CA ALA A 176 12.12 2.26 -3.72
C ALA A 176 13.41 1.93 -4.50
N ASP A 177 14.47 1.53 -3.84
CA ASP A 177 15.74 1.12 -4.45
C ASP A 177 15.86 -0.38 -4.76
N LEU A 178 14.86 -1.18 -4.36
CA LEU A 178 14.88 -2.63 -4.55
C LEU A 178 14.26 -3.03 -5.89
N TYR A 179 14.90 -3.97 -6.59
CA TYR A 179 14.28 -4.63 -7.73
C TYR A 179 13.19 -5.61 -7.27
N LYS A 180 12.22 -5.90 -8.13
CA LYS A 180 11.12 -6.80 -7.80
C LYS A 180 11.58 -8.17 -7.30
N THR A 181 12.63 -8.73 -7.90
CA THR A 181 13.25 -9.99 -7.46
C THR A 181 13.82 -9.90 -6.05
N GLU A 182 14.44 -8.77 -5.72
CA GLU A 182 14.98 -8.51 -4.37
C GLU A 182 13.86 -8.34 -3.33
N VAL A 183 12.71 -7.78 -3.74
CA VAL A 183 11.53 -7.69 -2.87
C VAL A 183 10.96 -9.08 -2.57
N TRP A 184 10.92 -9.99 -3.55
CA TRP A 184 10.51 -11.38 -3.30
C TRP A 184 11.44 -12.10 -2.33
N GLU A 185 12.75 -12.05 -2.57
CA GLU A 185 13.75 -12.69 -1.71
C GLU A 185 13.73 -12.08 -0.29
N LEU A 186 13.52 -10.76 -0.16
CA LEU A 186 13.31 -10.10 1.13
C LEU A 186 12.02 -10.56 1.80
N GLY A 187 10.95 -10.77 1.04
CA GLY A 187 9.69 -11.31 1.53
C GLY A 187 9.83 -12.71 2.11
N GLU A 188 10.59 -13.59 1.44
CA GLU A 188 10.93 -14.92 1.95
C GLU A 188 11.73 -14.82 3.24
N TYR A 189 12.76 -13.96 3.29
CA TYR A 189 13.56 -13.73 4.49
C TYR A 189 12.74 -13.20 5.67
N LEU A 190 11.75 -12.34 5.41
CA LEU A 190 10.85 -11.78 6.41
C LEU A 190 9.73 -12.75 6.85
N GLU A 191 9.71 -13.97 6.30
CA GLU A 191 8.69 -14.99 6.55
C GLU A 191 7.27 -14.53 6.17
N VAL A 192 7.15 -13.77 5.08
CA VAL A 192 5.84 -13.42 4.51
C VAL A 192 5.13 -14.71 4.06
N ASP A 193 3.82 -14.78 4.26
CA ASP A 193 3.00 -15.93 3.88
C ASP A 193 3.29 -16.35 2.42
N GLN A 194 3.61 -17.64 2.22
CA GLN A 194 3.99 -18.18 0.91
C GLN A 194 2.93 -17.90 -0.17
N ARG A 195 1.66 -17.85 0.21
CA ARG A 195 0.56 -17.53 -0.72
C ARG A 195 0.66 -16.09 -1.27
N ILE A 196 1.31 -15.18 -0.54
CA ILE A 196 1.58 -13.82 -1.02
C ILE A 196 2.83 -13.80 -1.90
N VAL A 197 3.86 -14.55 -1.52
CA VAL A 197 5.09 -14.68 -2.31
C VAL A 197 4.79 -15.28 -3.69
N ASP A 198 3.93 -16.31 -3.73
CA ASP A 198 3.54 -17.03 -4.95
C ASP A 198 2.42 -16.32 -5.76
N ALA A 199 1.79 -15.29 -5.18
CA ALA A 199 0.70 -14.57 -5.85
C ALA A 199 1.24 -13.85 -7.09
N GLN A 200 0.55 -14.07 -8.22
CA GLN A 200 0.86 -13.32 -9.43
C GLN A 200 0.53 -11.83 -9.22
N PRO A 201 1.35 -10.91 -9.76
CA PRO A 201 1.01 -9.50 -9.78
C PRO A 201 -0.38 -9.33 -10.42
N THR A 202 -1.27 -8.65 -9.73
CA THR A 202 -2.60 -8.29 -10.26
C THR A 202 -2.62 -6.80 -10.49
N ASP A 203 -2.91 -6.43 -11.72
CA ASP A 203 -3.13 -5.05 -12.14
C ASP A 203 -4.41 -4.45 -11.55
#